data_e2f15b3339e27c964e26a044f45cb1f1
#
_entry.id   e2f15b3339e27c964e26a044f45cb1f1
#
_cell.length_a   1.000
_cell.length_b   1.000
_cell.length_c   1.000
_cell.angle_alpha   90.00
_cell.angle_beta   90.00
_cell.angle_gamma   90.00
#
_symmetry.space_group_name_H-M   'P 1'
#
loop_
_entity.id
_entity.type
_entity.pdbx_description
1 polymer ?
#
loop_
_entity_poly.entity_id
_entity_poly.type
_entity_poly.pdbx_seq_one_letter_code
_entity_poly.pdbx_strand_id
1 'polypeptide(L)'
;MTSSILIKQTGMTKLLINFNKNKKTQFLARLFSNFSTFSGKPLGIVLLAFLLSSCSEWFEPTISEICNTQPNLCLDLSLDARCRFERAEIIRLRYNHKDDTSEAYKYPLLLAFEKYLVCVEEVQHIEHIRRKGKEATRLKGVITAQRELKRLARETKASLDPYLSYYHWTRFGDEQAFNRFERYAASQRISDPSLLVALASVQVKTDAKKTVATLYRALSLYDDSDDVDLAIYHSLYTLALDSEKYRMAYVWMAVAAEYDERMNLDQASYLKENHNLPVSILDKIVDDIVKALDEGSFNANKLLLDKL
;
A
#
# COMPACT_ATOMS: atom_id res chain seq x y z
N MET A 1 -15.47 3.21 28.96
CA MET A 1 -16.02 2.65 27.71
C MET A 1 -14.89 2.67 26.70
N THR A 2 -14.23 1.56 26.49
CA THR A 2 -13.03 1.42 25.63
C THR A 2 -13.51 1.16 24.22
N SER A 3 -13.57 2.21 23.37
CA SER A 3 -13.77 2.04 21.93
C SER A 3 -12.49 1.48 21.33
N SER A 4 -12.50 0.16 21.07
CA SER A 4 -11.45 -0.49 20.28
C SER A 4 -11.57 -0.01 18.84
N ILE A 5 -10.69 0.89 18.43
CA ILE A 5 -10.52 1.27 17.03
C ILE A 5 -9.88 0.05 16.33
N LEU A 6 -10.74 -0.81 15.77
CA LEU A 6 -10.33 -1.81 14.79
C LEU A 6 -10.02 -1.06 13.48
N ILE A 7 -8.77 -0.67 13.30
CA ILE A 7 -8.27 -0.30 11.98
C ILE A 7 -8.32 -1.58 11.15
N LYS A 8 -9.39 -1.71 10.36
CA LYS A 8 -9.54 -2.82 9.40
C LYS A 8 -8.36 -2.78 8.45
N GLN A 9 -7.55 -3.82 8.45
CA GLN A 9 -6.38 -4.07 7.59
C GLN A 9 -6.70 -4.10 6.06
N THR A 10 -7.86 -3.61 5.65
CA THR A 10 -8.34 -3.70 4.25
C THR A 10 -7.73 -2.68 3.30
N GLY A 11 -7.09 -1.61 3.80
CA GLY A 11 -6.48 -0.56 2.96
C GLY A 11 -5.11 -0.95 2.37
N MET A 12 -4.32 -1.73 3.09
CA MET A 12 -2.92 -2.01 2.73
C MET A 12 -2.76 -2.92 1.50
N THR A 13 -3.82 -3.60 1.06
CA THR A 13 -3.78 -4.51 -0.10
C THR A 13 -3.97 -3.82 -1.45
N LYS A 14 -4.52 -2.62 -1.50
CA LYS A 14 -4.65 -1.84 -2.74
C LYS A 14 -3.36 -1.12 -3.15
N LEU A 15 -2.50 -0.77 -2.18
CA LEU A 15 -1.30 0.03 -2.42
C LEU A 15 -0.19 -0.70 -3.20
N LEU A 16 -0.06 -2.01 -3.07
CA LEU A 16 1.02 -2.75 -3.73
C LEU A 16 0.83 -2.97 -5.24
N ILE A 17 -0.39 -2.79 -5.76
CA ILE A 17 -0.70 -3.03 -7.18
C ILE A 17 -0.43 -1.79 -8.06
N ASN A 18 -0.44 -0.58 -7.49
CA ASN A 18 -0.32 0.67 -8.26
C ASN A 18 1.12 1.18 -8.47
N PHE A 19 2.11 0.62 -7.79
CA PHE A 19 3.49 1.16 -7.80
C PHE A 19 4.21 1.09 -9.16
N ASN A 20 3.66 0.38 -10.14
CA ASN A 20 4.36 0.16 -11.42
C ASN A 20 3.72 0.80 -12.66
N LYS A 21 2.56 1.43 -12.56
CA LYS A 21 1.83 1.92 -13.75
C LYS A 21 2.17 3.34 -14.19
N ASN A 22 2.49 4.26 -13.29
CA ASN A 22 2.55 5.70 -13.62
C ASN A 22 3.92 6.23 -14.08
N LYS A 23 5.04 5.57 -13.81
CA LYS A 23 6.35 6.09 -14.28
C LYS A 23 6.62 5.89 -15.77
N LYS A 24 5.91 4.99 -16.46
CA LYS A 24 6.18 4.68 -17.88
C LYS A 24 5.42 5.57 -18.87
N THR A 25 4.26 6.11 -18.53
CA THR A 25 3.43 6.90 -19.46
C THR A 25 3.90 8.34 -19.66
N GLN A 26 4.50 8.96 -18.66
CA GLN A 26 5.02 10.34 -18.79
C GLN A 26 6.31 10.45 -19.59
N PHE A 27 7.12 9.38 -19.65
CA PHE A 27 8.36 9.38 -20.43
C PHE A 27 8.10 9.34 -21.95
N LEU A 28 7.05 8.64 -22.37
CA LEU A 28 6.69 8.52 -23.79
C LEU A 28 6.07 9.79 -24.37
N ALA A 29 5.28 10.54 -23.59
CA ALA A 29 4.66 11.78 -24.05
C ALA A 29 5.69 12.89 -24.38
N ARG A 30 6.85 12.90 -23.71
CA ARG A 30 7.94 13.87 -23.97
C ARG A 30 8.79 13.54 -25.20
N LEU A 31 8.78 12.30 -25.69
CA LEU A 31 9.55 11.90 -26.88
C LEU A 31 8.83 12.23 -28.20
N PHE A 32 7.49 12.38 -28.18
CA PHE A 32 6.71 12.63 -29.40
C PHE A 32 6.55 14.12 -29.77
N SER A 33 6.92 15.06 -28.91
CA SER A 33 6.73 16.50 -29.19
C SER A 33 7.80 17.14 -30.09
N ASN A 34 8.85 16.43 -30.47
CA ASN A 34 9.98 16.98 -31.25
C ASN A 34 10.16 16.38 -32.67
N PHE A 35 9.19 15.63 -33.19
CA PHE A 35 9.29 15.04 -34.54
C PHE A 35 8.31 15.69 -35.51
N SER A 36 8.55 16.93 -35.87
CA SER A 36 8.01 17.50 -37.08
C SER A 36 9.17 17.92 -38.01
N THR A 37 9.08 17.44 -39.25
CA THR A 37 9.93 17.75 -40.41
C THR A 37 11.22 16.93 -40.57
N PHE A 38 11.10 15.75 -41.22
CA PHE A 38 12.14 15.24 -42.11
C PHE A 38 11.51 14.50 -43.31
N SER A 39 11.60 15.16 -44.47
CA SER A 39 11.15 14.62 -45.75
C SER A 39 12.27 13.87 -46.44
N GLY A 40 12.17 12.52 -46.58
CA GLY A 40 13.15 11.73 -47.30
C GLY A 40 12.75 10.26 -47.42
N LYS A 41 12.47 9.80 -48.61
CA LYS A 41 11.78 8.56 -48.97
C LYS A 41 12.52 7.22 -48.88
N PRO A 42 13.67 6.89 -48.47
CA PRO A 42 13.97 5.50 -48.04
C PRO A 42 14.19 5.29 -46.57
N LEU A 43 14.36 6.35 -45.77
CA LEU A 43 14.64 6.24 -44.33
C LEU A 43 13.42 5.81 -43.48
N GLY A 44 12.20 6.09 -43.97
CA GLY A 44 10.95 5.77 -43.32
C GLY A 44 10.67 4.27 -43.15
N ILE A 45 11.10 3.45 -44.14
CA ILE A 45 10.86 1.99 -44.13
C ILE A 45 11.80 1.30 -43.12
N VAL A 46 13.03 1.77 -42.97
CA VAL A 46 13.99 1.23 -42.01
C VAL A 46 13.60 1.62 -40.59
N LEU A 47 13.08 2.82 -40.37
CA LEU A 47 12.58 3.26 -39.07
C LEU A 47 11.34 2.47 -38.63
N LEU A 48 10.42 2.15 -39.59
CA LEU A 48 9.23 1.34 -39.32
C LEU A 48 9.60 -0.11 -38.96
N ALA A 49 10.62 -0.68 -39.58
CA ALA A 49 11.12 -2.02 -39.25
C ALA A 49 11.75 -2.10 -37.84
N PHE A 50 12.43 -1.04 -37.38
CA PHE A 50 12.96 -0.94 -36.01
C PHE A 50 11.87 -0.78 -34.97
N LEU A 51 10.75 -0.13 -35.28
CA LEU A 51 9.62 0.01 -34.35
C LEU A 51 8.83 -1.30 -34.17
N LEU A 52 8.86 -2.20 -35.14
CA LEU A 52 8.18 -3.49 -35.07
C LEU A 52 8.99 -4.56 -34.31
N SER A 53 10.30 -4.44 -34.25
CA SER A 53 11.16 -5.38 -33.52
C SER A 53 11.26 -5.10 -32.00
N SER A 54 10.84 -3.93 -31.52
CA SER A 54 10.90 -3.58 -30.10
C SER A 54 9.65 -3.99 -29.27
N CYS A 55 8.62 -4.59 -29.89
CA CYS A 55 7.39 -4.97 -29.22
C CYS A 55 7.42 -6.33 -28.50
N SER A 56 8.47 -7.14 -28.65
CA SER A 56 8.50 -8.51 -28.11
C SER A 56 8.94 -8.64 -26.66
N GLU A 57 9.56 -7.61 -26.07
CA GLU A 57 10.11 -7.65 -24.69
C GLU A 57 9.17 -7.09 -23.61
N TRP A 58 7.94 -6.68 -23.96
CA TRP A 58 7.06 -5.94 -23.05
C TRP A 58 5.90 -6.76 -22.45
N PHE A 59 5.78 -8.04 -22.79
CA PHE A 59 4.74 -8.88 -22.23
C PHE A 59 5.30 -9.71 -21.05
N GLU A 60 4.88 -9.36 -19.83
CA GLU A 60 5.11 -10.22 -18.69
C GLU A 60 4.50 -11.61 -18.99
N PRO A 61 5.25 -12.71 -18.75
CA PRO A 61 4.75 -14.05 -19.03
C PRO A 61 3.48 -14.33 -18.23
N THR A 62 2.57 -15.04 -18.82
CA THR A 62 1.35 -15.49 -18.13
C THR A 62 1.70 -16.52 -17.04
N ILE A 63 0.81 -16.68 -16.05
CA ILE A 63 1.00 -17.72 -15.00
C ILE A 63 1.15 -19.11 -15.62
N SER A 64 0.45 -19.40 -16.70
CA SER A 64 0.57 -20.67 -17.43
C SER A 64 1.96 -20.85 -18.02
N GLU A 65 2.51 -19.84 -18.67
CA GLU A 65 3.85 -19.88 -19.24
C GLU A 65 4.92 -20.03 -18.15
N ILE A 66 4.81 -19.28 -17.04
CA ILE A 66 5.70 -19.44 -15.88
C ILE A 66 5.67 -20.88 -15.37
N CYS A 67 4.48 -21.45 -15.17
CA CYS A 67 4.34 -22.80 -14.62
C CYS A 67 4.80 -23.90 -15.59
N ASN A 68 4.71 -23.65 -16.91
CA ASN A 68 5.19 -24.60 -17.93
C ASN A 68 6.73 -24.57 -18.04
N THR A 69 7.33 -23.38 -17.93
CA THR A 69 8.79 -23.23 -18.05
C THR A 69 9.52 -23.47 -16.73
N GLN A 70 8.89 -23.14 -15.59
CA GLN A 70 9.44 -23.30 -14.25
C GLN A 70 8.42 -23.97 -13.31
N PRO A 71 8.14 -25.26 -13.45
CA PRO A 71 7.12 -25.96 -12.67
C PRO A 71 7.34 -25.90 -11.15
N ASN A 72 8.58 -25.83 -10.71
CA ASN A 72 8.98 -25.72 -9.30
C ASN A 72 8.39 -24.52 -8.57
N LEU A 73 8.05 -23.44 -9.29
CA LEU A 73 7.41 -22.24 -8.72
C LEU A 73 5.90 -22.44 -8.43
N CYS A 74 5.30 -23.50 -9.00
CA CYS A 74 3.85 -23.68 -9.05
C CYS A 74 3.34 -24.97 -8.41
N LEU A 75 4.12 -26.05 -8.49
CA LEU A 75 3.65 -27.42 -8.21
C LEU A 75 3.23 -27.65 -6.76
N ASP A 76 3.74 -26.88 -5.83
CA ASP A 76 3.42 -26.98 -4.40
C ASP A 76 2.12 -26.26 -4.01
N LEU A 77 1.57 -25.44 -4.90
CA LEU A 77 0.36 -24.65 -4.68
C LEU A 77 -0.89 -25.36 -5.18
N SER A 78 -2.04 -25.14 -4.54
CA SER A 78 -3.33 -25.70 -4.96
C SER A 78 -3.77 -25.15 -6.31
N LEU A 79 -4.35 -26.01 -7.16
CA LEU A 79 -4.95 -25.63 -8.44
C LEU A 79 -6.42 -25.22 -8.32
N ASP A 80 -6.93 -24.98 -7.10
CA ASP A 80 -8.32 -24.56 -6.93
C ASP A 80 -8.57 -23.20 -7.56
N ALA A 81 -9.64 -23.12 -8.38
CA ALA A 81 -9.97 -21.90 -9.09
C ALA A 81 -10.40 -20.74 -8.17
N ARG A 82 -10.86 -21.03 -6.95
CA ARG A 82 -11.26 -19.99 -5.98
C ARG A 82 -10.08 -19.18 -5.49
N CYS A 83 -8.93 -19.84 -5.24
CA CYS A 83 -7.70 -19.18 -4.77
C CYS A 83 -6.72 -18.89 -5.92
N ARG A 84 -7.22 -18.68 -7.14
CA ARG A 84 -6.38 -18.47 -8.33
C ARG A 84 -5.60 -17.15 -8.29
N PHE A 85 -6.16 -16.12 -7.67
CA PHE A 85 -5.53 -14.80 -7.61
C PHE A 85 -4.38 -14.79 -6.59
N GLU A 86 -4.61 -15.31 -5.41
CA GLU A 86 -3.60 -15.44 -4.35
C GLU A 86 -2.47 -16.38 -4.79
N ARG A 87 -2.82 -17.48 -5.46
CA ARG A 87 -1.84 -18.38 -6.09
C ARG A 87 -1.00 -17.63 -7.15
N ALA A 88 -1.63 -16.85 -8.01
CA ALA A 88 -0.95 -16.11 -9.07
C ALA A 88 0.01 -15.06 -8.49
N GLU A 89 -0.37 -14.38 -7.42
CA GLU A 89 0.48 -13.40 -6.71
C GLU A 89 1.77 -14.08 -6.20
N ILE A 90 1.68 -15.22 -5.55
CA ILE A 90 2.85 -15.98 -5.08
C ILE A 90 3.75 -16.37 -6.25
N ILE A 91 3.17 -16.91 -7.34
CA ILE A 91 3.94 -17.36 -8.50
C ILE A 91 4.69 -16.20 -9.15
N ARG A 92 4.04 -15.01 -9.31
CA ARG A 92 4.69 -13.82 -9.84
C ARG A 92 5.82 -13.33 -8.95
N LEU A 93 5.59 -13.27 -7.64
CA LEU A 93 6.64 -12.88 -6.68
C LEU A 93 7.85 -13.82 -6.74
N ARG A 94 7.61 -15.12 -6.77
CA ARG A 94 8.69 -16.13 -6.91
C ARG A 94 9.42 -15.99 -8.25
N TYR A 95 8.68 -15.75 -9.33
CA TYR A 95 9.27 -15.60 -10.67
C TYR A 95 10.10 -14.34 -10.81
N ASN A 96 9.57 -13.19 -10.38
CA ASN A 96 10.22 -11.90 -10.52
C ASN A 96 11.47 -11.77 -9.64
N HIS A 97 11.53 -12.53 -8.54
CA HIS A 97 12.62 -12.47 -7.56
C HIS A 97 13.46 -13.75 -7.48
N LYS A 98 13.38 -14.62 -8.49
CA LYS A 98 14.12 -15.88 -8.50
C LYS A 98 15.64 -15.72 -8.39
N ASP A 99 16.16 -14.60 -8.93
CA ASP A 99 17.58 -14.26 -8.96
C ASP A 99 17.91 -13.13 -7.96
N ASP A 100 16.95 -12.72 -7.13
CA ASP A 100 17.12 -11.62 -6.17
C ASP A 100 17.73 -12.14 -4.87
N THR A 101 18.87 -11.59 -4.50
CA THR A 101 19.56 -11.90 -3.25
C THR A 101 19.14 -10.98 -2.10
N SER A 102 18.37 -9.91 -2.37
CA SER A 102 17.86 -9.01 -1.34
C SER A 102 16.80 -9.69 -0.48
N GLU A 103 16.57 -9.16 0.73
CA GLU A 103 15.50 -9.65 1.60
C GLU A 103 14.16 -8.95 1.36
N ALA A 104 14.16 -7.81 0.66
CA ALA A 104 12.99 -6.94 0.53
C ALA A 104 11.78 -7.67 -0.09
N TYR A 105 12.00 -8.56 -1.07
CA TYR A 105 10.91 -9.31 -1.70
C TYR A 105 10.23 -10.32 -0.74
N LYS A 106 10.87 -10.69 0.36
CA LYS A 106 10.31 -11.65 1.33
C LYS A 106 9.10 -11.07 2.07
N TYR A 107 9.03 -9.75 2.24
CA TYR A 107 7.86 -9.12 2.86
C TYR A 107 6.58 -9.29 2.03
N PRO A 108 6.51 -8.85 0.76
CA PRO A 108 5.32 -9.10 -0.07
C PRO A 108 5.03 -10.60 -0.24
N LEU A 109 6.04 -11.46 -0.25
CA LEU A 109 5.85 -12.91 -0.34
C LEU A 109 5.20 -13.48 0.95
N LEU A 110 5.58 -13.00 2.13
CA LEU A 110 4.92 -13.33 3.40
C LEU A 110 3.44 -12.94 3.36
N LEU A 111 3.11 -11.72 2.95
CA LEU A 111 1.73 -11.25 2.84
C LEU A 111 0.91 -12.04 1.81
N ALA A 112 1.52 -12.40 0.68
CA ALA A 112 0.87 -13.24 -0.32
C ALA A 112 0.55 -14.65 0.21
N PHE A 113 1.47 -15.24 0.98
CA PHE A 113 1.20 -16.54 1.63
C PHE A 113 0.16 -16.45 2.75
N GLU A 114 0.09 -15.35 3.51
CA GLU A 114 -0.99 -15.14 4.50
C GLU A 114 -2.36 -15.12 3.81
N LYS A 115 -2.52 -14.34 2.74
CA LYS A 115 -3.76 -14.29 1.96
C LYS A 115 -4.13 -15.65 1.35
N TYR A 116 -3.12 -16.30 0.78
CA TYR A 116 -3.31 -17.62 0.19
C TYR A 116 -3.72 -18.66 1.23
N LEU A 117 -3.10 -18.65 2.42
CA LEU A 117 -3.47 -19.57 3.51
C LEU A 117 -4.93 -19.41 3.90
N VAL A 118 -5.39 -18.17 4.12
CA VAL A 118 -6.79 -17.88 4.43
C VAL A 118 -7.72 -18.46 3.37
N CYS A 119 -7.42 -18.21 2.08
CA CYS A 119 -8.26 -18.72 1.00
C CYS A 119 -8.29 -20.25 0.95
N VAL A 120 -7.13 -20.94 1.04
CA VAL A 120 -7.10 -22.41 0.93
C VAL A 120 -7.69 -23.09 2.16
N GLU A 121 -7.61 -22.49 3.35
CA GLU A 121 -8.28 -22.97 4.57
C GLU A 121 -9.81 -22.88 4.45
N GLU A 122 -10.35 -21.79 3.91
CA GLU A 122 -11.80 -21.64 3.68
C GLU A 122 -12.35 -22.69 2.71
N VAL A 123 -11.56 -23.06 1.69
CA VAL A 123 -12.03 -24.01 0.66
C VAL A 123 -11.65 -25.46 0.92
N GLN A 124 -10.75 -25.76 1.87
CA GLN A 124 -10.24 -27.12 2.09
C GLN A 124 -11.32 -28.14 2.44
N HIS A 125 -12.37 -27.72 3.13
CA HIS A 125 -13.46 -28.60 3.59
C HIS A 125 -14.61 -28.74 2.58
N ILE A 126 -14.53 -28.08 1.41
CA ILE A 126 -15.60 -28.19 0.42
C ILE A 126 -15.45 -29.50 -0.35
N GLU A 127 -16.39 -30.41 -0.13
CA GLU A 127 -16.44 -31.69 -0.85
C GLU A 127 -16.91 -31.48 -2.31
N HIS A 128 -16.24 -32.19 -3.23
CA HIS A 128 -16.62 -32.23 -4.65
C HIS A 128 -17.10 -33.59 -5.06
N ILE A 129 -18.40 -33.74 -5.33
CA ILE A 129 -19.04 -35.01 -5.71
C ILE A 129 -18.42 -35.59 -6.98
N ARG A 130 -18.07 -34.74 -7.98
CA ARG A 130 -17.59 -35.13 -9.31
C ARG A 130 -16.08 -35.12 -9.49
N ARG A 131 -15.30 -34.51 -8.61
CA ARG A 131 -13.84 -34.31 -8.75
C ARG A 131 -13.12 -34.72 -7.47
N LYS A 132 -13.09 -36.01 -7.23
CA LYS A 132 -12.27 -36.62 -6.16
C LYS A 132 -10.80 -36.25 -6.38
N GLY A 133 -10.11 -35.82 -5.35
CA GLY A 133 -8.69 -35.40 -5.39
C GLY A 133 -8.45 -33.89 -5.31
N LYS A 134 -9.47 -33.02 -5.47
CA LYS A 134 -9.30 -31.58 -5.20
C LYS A 134 -8.98 -31.29 -3.74
N GLU A 135 -9.54 -32.07 -2.82
CA GLU A 135 -9.29 -31.95 -1.39
C GLU A 135 -7.80 -32.17 -1.05
N ALA A 136 -7.18 -33.19 -1.67
CA ALA A 136 -5.75 -33.43 -1.48
C ALA A 136 -4.88 -32.27 -1.99
N THR A 137 -5.26 -31.63 -3.10
CA THR A 137 -4.53 -30.47 -3.63
C THR A 137 -4.71 -29.22 -2.75
N ARG A 138 -5.89 -29.04 -2.13
CA ARG A 138 -6.15 -27.96 -1.19
C ARG A 138 -5.38 -28.16 0.11
N LEU A 139 -5.43 -29.36 0.68
CA LEU A 139 -4.63 -29.72 1.86
C LEU A 139 -3.14 -29.49 1.61
N LYS A 140 -2.64 -29.88 0.43
CA LYS A 140 -1.27 -29.57 0.01
C LYS A 140 -1.00 -28.07 0.02
N GLY A 141 -1.95 -27.25 -0.49
CA GLY A 141 -1.87 -25.80 -0.47
C GLY A 141 -1.75 -25.23 0.94
N VAL A 142 -2.57 -25.72 1.89
CA VAL A 142 -2.52 -25.33 3.31
C VAL A 142 -1.15 -25.66 3.91
N ILE A 143 -0.70 -26.90 3.76
CA ILE A 143 0.59 -27.37 4.30
C ILE A 143 1.74 -26.53 3.71
N THR A 144 1.69 -26.25 2.41
CA THR A 144 2.72 -25.44 1.75
C THR A 144 2.72 -24.00 2.31
N ALA A 145 1.57 -23.36 2.41
CA ALA A 145 1.48 -22.00 2.93
C ALA A 145 2.01 -21.90 4.37
N GLN A 146 1.59 -22.80 5.25
CA GLN A 146 2.05 -22.84 6.64
C GLN A 146 3.57 -23.09 6.74
N ARG A 147 4.11 -24.00 5.93
CA ARG A 147 5.55 -24.30 5.87
C ARG A 147 6.34 -23.08 5.39
N GLU A 148 5.90 -22.44 4.30
CA GLU A 148 6.59 -21.27 3.72
C GLU A 148 6.54 -20.06 4.64
N LEU A 149 5.39 -19.75 5.26
CA LEU A 149 5.28 -18.73 6.27
C LEU A 149 6.25 -18.93 7.43
N LYS A 150 6.31 -20.18 7.96
CA LYS A 150 7.25 -20.53 9.03
C LYS A 150 8.72 -20.44 8.60
N ARG A 151 9.04 -20.83 7.36
CA ARG A 151 10.39 -20.74 6.79
C ARG A 151 10.81 -19.27 6.63
N LEU A 152 10.00 -18.48 5.91
CA LEU A 152 10.26 -17.07 5.67
C LEU A 152 10.38 -16.27 6.96
N ALA A 153 9.47 -16.50 7.92
CA ALA A 153 9.53 -15.82 9.22
C ALA A 153 10.83 -16.15 9.97
N ARG A 154 11.33 -17.38 9.93
CA ARG A 154 12.61 -17.72 10.55
C ARG A 154 13.79 -17.05 9.86
N GLU A 155 13.79 -17.05 8.52
CA GLU A 155 14.87 -16.46 7.73
C GLU A 155 14.96 -14.95 7.91
N THR A 156 13.83 -14.27 8.09
CA THR A 156 13.77 -12.81 8.16
C THR A 156 13.74 -12.23 9.57
N LYS A 157 13.81 -13.08 10.61
CA LYS A 157 13.69 -12.65 12.01
C LYS A 157 14.68 -11.55 12.41
N ALA A 158 15.90 -11.63 11.92
CA ALA A 158 16.95 -10.65 12.23
C ALA A 158 17.16 -9.61 11.13
N SER A 159 16.27 -9.55 10.13
CA SER A 159 16.37 -8.61 9.01
C SER A 159 16.39 -7.15 9.49
N LEU A 160 17.19 -6.33 8.80
CA LEU A 160 17.23 -4.89 9.00
C LEU A 160 16.25 -4.15 8.07
N ASP A 161 15.58 -4.87 7.17
CA ASP A 161 14.54 -4.31 6.33
C ASP A 161 13.37 -3.80 7.17
N PRO A 162 12.90 -2.55 6.98
CA PRO A 162 11.86 -1.95 7.82
C PRO A 162 10.51 -2.65 7.70
N TYR A 163 10.14 -3.17 6.52
CA TYR A 163 8.89 -3.88 6.33
C TYR A 163 8.92 -5.24 7.01
N LEU A 164 10.04 -5.96 6.93
CA LEU A 164 10.20 -7.23 7.63
C LEU A 164 10.27 -7.01 9.15
N SER A 165 10.93 -5.95 9.61
CA SER A 165 10.93 -5.56 11.02
C SER A 165 9.52 -5.24 11.52
N TYR A 166 8.73 -4.48 10.75
CA TYR A 166 7.33 -4.21 11.05
C TYR A 166 6.49 -5.49 11.08
N TYR A 167 6.69 -6.40 10.10
CA TYR A 167 6.02 -7.71 10.05
C TYR A 167 6.27 -8.53 11.32
N HIS A 168 7.53 -8.69 11.72
CA HIS A 168 7.89 -9.48 12.89
C HIS A 168 7.32 -8.91 14.18
N TRP A 169 7.34 -7.59 14.30
CA TRP A 169 6.73 -6.96 15.46
C TRP A 169 5.20 -7.14 15.48
N THR A 170 4.51 -6.90 14.38
CA THR A 170 3.04 -6.94 14.35
C THR A 170 2.46 -8.35 14.41
N ARG A 171 3.18 -9.37 13.92
CA ARG A 171 2.72 -10.76 13.89
C ARG A 171 3.19 -11.57 15.09
N PHE A 172 4.35 -11.25 15.66
CA PHE A 172 4.98 -12.07 16.71
C PHE A 172 5.26 -11.29 18.00
N GLY A 173 4.99 -9.98 18.05
CA GLY A 173 5.31 -9.15 19.21
C GLY A 173 6.83 -9.01 19.46
N ASP A 174 7.66 -9.13 18.41
CA ASP A 174 9.12 -9.05 18.53
C ASP A 174 9.55 -7.60 18.80
N GLU A 175 9.84 -7.29 20.07
CA GLU A 175 10.28 -5.96 20.51
C GLU A 175 11.62 -5.53 19.88
N GLN A 176 12.51 -6.46 19.55
CA GLN A 176 13.75 -6.12 18.85
C GLN A 176 13.47 -5.69 17.41
N ALA A 177 12.51 -6.34 16.75
CA ALA A 177 12.05 -5.94 15.44
C ALA A 177 11.36 -4.56 15.47
N PHE A 178 10.54 -4.29 16.51
CA PHE A 178 9.97 -2.96 16.72
C PHE A 178 11.05 -1.88 16.87
N ASN A 179 12.05 -2.11 17.71
CA ASN A 179 13.16 -1.19 17.92
C ASN A 179 13.97 -0.94 16.62
N ARG A 180 14.12 -1.94 15.75
CA ARG A 180 14.74 -1.76 14.42
C ARG A 180 13.88 -0.88 13.52
N PHE A 181 12.57 -1.16 13.46
CA PHE A 181 11.60 -0.40 12.69
C PHE A 181 11.53 1.06 13.14
N GLU A 182 11.41 1.31 14.44
CA GLU A 182 11.32 2.67 15.00
C GLU A 182 12.60 3.49 14.72
N ARG A 183 13.79 2.89 14.87
CA ARG A 183 15.05 3.55 14.52
C ARG A 183 15.15 3.89 13.04
N TYR A 184 14.68 3.01 12.17
CA TYR A 184 14.62 3.30 10.74
C TYR A 184 13.66 4.46 10.46
N ALA A 185 12.50 4.46 11.06
CA ALA A 185 11.50 5.52 10.92
C ALA A 185 12.01 6.87 11.43
N ALA A 186 12.74 6.89 12.55
CA ALA A 186 13.35 8.09 13.10
C ALA A 186 14.47 8.67 12.22
N SER A 187 15.14 7.85 11.39
CA SER A 187 16.26 8.27 10.56
C SER A 187 15.91 9.19 9.39
N GLN A 188 14.65 9.56 9.22
CA GLN A 188 14.10 10.36 8.11
C GLN A 188 14.38 9.80 6.69
N ARG A 189 14.82 8.55 6.59
CA ARG A 189 15.12 7.89 5.31
C ARG A 189 13.90 7.21 4.68
N ILE A 190 12.74 7.25 5.36
CA ILE A 190 11.52 6.66 4.83
C ILE A 190 11.04 7.52 3.67
N SER A 191 10.96 6.89 2.51
CA SER A 191 10.35 7.42 1.28
C SER A 191 8.99 6.81 1.00
N ASP A 192 8.55 5.85 1.81
CA ASP A 192 7.26 5.18 1.66
C ASP A 192 6.30 5.64 2.76
N PRO A 193 5.23 6.37 2.39
CA PRO A 193 4.26 6.87 3.35
C PRO A 193 3.56 5.75 4.13
N SER A 194 3.40 4.54 3.56
CA SER A 194 2.72 3.43 4.22
C SER A 194 3.44 2.96 5.49
N LEU A 195 4.77 3.01 5.52
CA LEU A 195 5.54 2.72 6.72
C LEU A 195 5.35 3.77 7.81
N LEU A 196 5.14 5.05 7.44
CA LEU A 196 4.84 6.10 8.41
C LEU A 196 3.43 5.95 8.98
N VAL A 197 2.44 5.57 8.14
CA VAL A 197 1.09 5.24 8.60
C VAL A 197 1.14 4.06 9.58
N ALA A 198 1.92 3.03 9.25
CA ALA A 198 2.14 1.89 10.14
C ALA A 198 2.77 2.31 11.48
N LEU A 199 3.77 3.20 11.48
CA LEU A 199 4.37 3.75 12.69
C LEU A 199 3.35 4.56 13.50
N ALA A 200 2.58 5.42 12.84
CA ALA A 200 1.54 6.23 13.49
C ALA A 200 0.49 5.36 14.22
N SER A 201 0.11 4.22 13.62
CA SER A 201 -0.83 3.28 14.23
C SER A 201 -0.36 2.69 15.57
N VAL A 202 0.94 2.71 15.81
CA VAL A 202 1.54 2.31 17.10
C VAL A 202 1.59 3.48 18.05
N GLN A 203 2.11 4.61 17.57
CA GLN A 203 2.32 5.82 18.37
C GLN A 203 1.02 6.37 18.96
N VAL A 204 -0.12 6.17 18.26
CA VAL A 204 -1.43 6.67 18.68
C VAL A 204 -1.82 6.23 20.11
N LYS A 205 -1.29 5.10 20.57
CA LYS A 205 -1.57 4.57 21.91
C LYS A 205 -0.77 5.26 23.03
N THR A 206 0.32 5.92 22.70
CA THR A 206 1.29 6.42 23.65
C THR A 206 1.57 7.91 23.52
N ASP A 207 1.55 8.46 22.31
CA ASP A 207 1.93 9.85 22.03
C ASP A 207 1.16 10.41 20.85
N ALA A 208 0.04 11.08 21.11
CA ALA A 208 -0.80 11.71 20.11
C ALA A 208 -0.04 12.80 19.31
N LYS A 209 0.85 13.57 19.96
CA LYS A 209 1.61 14.63 19.30
C LYS A 209 2.59 14.05 18.28
N LYS A 210 3.32 12.99 18.68
CA LYS A 210 4.25 12.28 17.79
C LYS A 210 3.50 11.62 16.63
N THR A 211 2.31 11.08 16.91
CA THR A 211 1.43 10.49 15.88
C THR A 211 1.04 11.51 14.82
N VAL A 212 0.55 12.69 15.21
CA VAL A 212 0.19 13.76 14.29
C VAL A 212 1.39 14.18 13.43
N ALA A 213 2.56 14.37 14.05
CA ALA A 213 3.78 14.74 13.31
C ALA A 213 4.18 13.64 12.30
N THR A 214 4.01 12.36 12.66
CA THR A 214 4.29 11.23 11.77
C THR A 214 3.30 11.17 10.60
N LEU A 215 2.00 11.43 10.84
CA LEU A 215 0.98 11.49 9.80
C LEU A 215 1.20 12.68 8.84
N TYR A 216 1.57 13.85 9.35
CA TYR A 216 1.94 14.99 8.50
C TYR A 216 3.14 14.70 7.62
N ARG A 217 4.13 13.97 8.17
CA ARG A 217 5.26 13.52 7.37
C ARG A 217 4.83 12.51 6.30
N ALA A 218 3.91 11.60 6.61
CA ALA A 218 3.34 10.69 5.61
C ALA A 218 2.67 11.46 4.47
N LEU A 219 1.82 12.46 4.79
CA LEU A 219 1.17 13.31 3.79
C LEU A 219 2.18 14.04 2.89
N SER A 220 3.32 14.47 3.45
CA SER A 220 4.36 15.17 2.67
C SER A 220 5.14 14.29 1.69
N LEU A 221 4.91 12.97 1.70
CA LEU A 221 5.57 12.01 0.80
C LEU A 221 4.69 11.56 -0.37
N TYR A 222 3.42 11.95 -0.38
CA TYR A 222 2.54 11.69 -1.50
C TYR A 222 2.72 12.74 -2.60
N ASP A 223 2.79 12.29 -3.84
CA ASP A 223 2.90 13.16 -5.01
C ASP A 223 1.52 13.55 -5.57
N ASP A 224 0.45 12.90 -5.11
CA ASP A 224 -0.93 13.06 -5.58
C ASP A 224 -1.91 12.68 -4.46
N SER A 225 -3.04 13.38 -4.38
CA SER A 225 -4.11 13.12 -3.41
C SER A 225 -4.83 11.78 -3.64
N ASP A 226 -4.91 11.31 -4.88
CA ASP A 226 -5.55 10.04 -5.25
C ASP A 226 -4.88 8.81 -4.61
N ASP A 227 -3.58 8.92 -4.29
CA ASP A 227 -2.80 7.85 -3.68
C ASP A 227 -2.82 7.89 -2.14
N VAL A 228 -3.37 8.95 -1.53
CA VAL A 228 -3.37 9.11 -0.07
C VAL A 228 -4.28 8.11 0.61
N ASP A 229 -3.77 7.44 1.64
CA ASP A 229 -4.58 6.58 2.49
C ASP A 229 -5.56 7.43 3.33
N LEU A 230 -6.85 7.31 3.04
CA LEU A 230 -7.94 8.01 3.74
C LEU A 230 -7.89 7.85 5.26
N ALA A 231 -7.32 6.74 5.76
CA ALA A 231 -7.14 6.51 7.18
C ALA A 231 -6.28 7.59 7.86
N ILE A 232 -5.44 8.30 7.12
CA ILE A 232 -4.64 9.43 7.63
C ILE A 232 -5.57 10.57 8.05
N TYR A 233 -6.49 10.97 7.18
CA TYR A 233 -7.44 12.06 7.46
C TYR A 233 -8.34 11.71 8.65
N HIS A 234 -8.87 10.49 8.66
CA HIS A 234 -9.70 9.98 9.76
C HIS A 234 -8.94 9.94 11.09
N SER A 235 -7.66 9.56 11.07
CA SER A 235 -6.82 9.54 12.27
C SER A 235 -6.54 10.97 12.78
N LEU A 236 -6.26 11.90 11.89
CA LEU A 236 -5.97 13.29 12.24
C LEU A 236 -7.17 13.99 12.88
N TYR A 237 -8.37 13.85 12.31
CA TYR A 237 -9.54 14.47 12.93
C TYR A 237 -9.91 13.82 14.26
N THR A 238 -9.78 12.48 14.38
CA THR A 238 -10.07 11.77 15.63
C THR A 238 -9.11 12.19 16.75
N LEU A 239 -7.81 12.26 16.46
CA LEU A 239 -6.80 12.75 17.40
C LEU A 239 -7.03 14.20 17.83
N ALA A 240 -7.50 15.02 16.89
CA ALA A 240 -7.85 16.40 17.19
C ALA A 240 -9.07 16.50 18.10
N LEU A 241 -10.10 15.68 17.88
CA LEU A 241 -11.28 15.58 18.76
C LEU A 241 -10.88 15.09 20.15
N ASP A 242 -10.13 14.02 20.26
CA ASP A 242 -9.68 13.45 21.53
C ASP A 242 -8.81 14.42 22.34
N SER A 243 -8.13 15.35 21.63
CA SER A 243 -7.31 16.40 22.22
C SER A 243 -8.05 17.73 22.44
N GLU A 244 -9.38 17.76 22.23
CA GLU A 244 -10.24 18.96 22.32
C GLU A 244 -9.80 20.11 21.40
N LYS A 245 -9.06 19.81 20.33
CA LYS A 245 -8.63 20.78 19.32
C LYS A 245 -9.69 20.94 18.22
N TYR A 246 -10.83 21.51 18.58
CA TYR A 246 -12.01 21.52 17.72
C TYR A 246 -11.82 22.23 16.37
N ARG A 247 -10.95 23.23 16.27
CA ARG A 247 -10.62 23.88 14.99
C ARG A 247 -9.92 22.88 14.05
N MET A 248 -8.91 22.18 14.57
CA MET A 248 -8.18 21.17 13.82
C MET A 248 -9.07 19.98 13.45
N ALA A 249 -9.95 19.55 14.37
CA ALA A 249 -10.92 18.50 14.10
C ALA A 249 -11.85 18.87 12.96
N TYR A 250 -12.38 20.10 12.95
CA TYR A 250 -13.20 20.62 11.86
C TYR A 250 -12.44 20.58 10.52
N VAL A 251 -11.22 21.11 10.49
CA VAL A 251 -10.40 21.18 9.28
C VAL A 251 -10.16 19.79 8.70
N TRP A 252 -9.68 18.84 9.51
CA TRP A 252 -9.39 17.48 9.01
C TRP A 252 -10.64 16.69 8.65
N MET A 253 -11.78 16.97 9.29
CA MET A 253 -13.06 16.38 8.92
C MET A 253 -13.54 16.91 7.57
N ALA A 254 -13.41 18.21 7.31
CA ALA A 254 -13.73 18.82 6.03
C ALA A 254 -12.80 18.31 4.91
N VAL A 255 -11.49 18.23 5.16
CA VAL A 255 -10.54 17.61 4.21
C VAL A 255 -10.90 16.15 3.92
N ALA A 256 -11.25 15.36 4.96
CA ALA A 256 -11.67 13.98 4.75
C ALA A 256 -12.92 13.87 3.87
N ALA A 257 -13.85 14.82 3.97
CA ALA A 257 -15.08 14.82 3.18
C ALA A 257 -14.85 15.13 1.69
N GLU A 258 -13.77 15.84 1.34
CA GLU A 258 -13.40 16.07 -0.07
C GLU A 258 -12.99 14.76 -0.79
N TYR A 259 -12.42 13.81 -0.04
CA TYR A 259 -11.87 12.57 -0.61
C TYR A 259 -12.66 11.30 -0.24
N ASP A 260 -13.57 11.34 0.73
CA ASP A 260 -14.42 10.21 1.12
C ASP A 260 -15.90 10.61 1.11
N GLU A 261 -16.61 10.27 0.03
CA GLU A 261 -18.05 10.53 -0.15
C GLU A 261 -18.93 9.92 0.97
N ARG A 262 -18.39 8.97 1.75
CA ARG A 262 -19.10 8.34 2.86
C ARG A 262 -18.95 9.13 4.16
N MET A 263 -18.20 10.22 4.16
CA MET A 263 -17.97 11.01 5.35
C MET A 263 -19.25 11.73 5.75
N ASN A 264 -19.70 11.50 7.00
CA ASN A 264 -20.83 12.20 7.56
C ASN A 264 -20.38 13.54 8.16
N LEU A 265 -20.95 14.64 7.65
CA LEU A 265 -20.66 16.00 8.11
C LEU A 265 -21.53 16.49 9.28
N ASP A 266 -22.43 15.65 9.83
CA ASP A 266 -23.25 16.03 10.98
C ASP A 266 -22.38 16.45 12.18
N GLN A 267 -21.26 15.77 12.37
CA GLN A 267 -20.29 16.08 13.43
C GLN A 267 -19.57 17.41 13.16
N ALA A 268 -19.27 17.75 11.92
CA ALA A 268 -18.70 19.05 11.55
C ALA A 268 -19.67 20.19 11.85
N SER A 269 -20.96 19.98 11.55
CA SER A 269 -22.04 20.92 11.88
C SER A 269 -22.17 21.10 13.39
N TYR A 270 -22.13 20.00 14.15
CA TYR A 270 -22.12 20.04 15.62
C TYR A 270 -20.97 20.86 16.19
N LEU A 271 -19.73 20.64 15.68
CA LEU A 271 -18.55 21.38 16.12
C LEU A 271 -18.67 22.86 15.84
N LYS A 272 -19.18 23.24 14.68
CA LYS A 272 -19.42 24.60 14.25
C LYS A 272 -20.38 25.33 15.20
N GLU A 273 -21.49 24.70 15.55
CA GLU A 273 -22.53 25.28 16.38
C GLU A 273 -22.13 25.39 17.86
N ASN A 274 -21.45 24.37 18.40
CA ASN A 274 -21.18 24.29 19.84
C ASN A 274 -19.85 24.91 20.27
N HIS A 275 -18.89 25.15 19.36
CA HIS A 275 -17.57 25.70 19.69
C HIS A 275 -17.29 27.07 19.08
N ASN A 276 -18.30 27.75 18.51
CA ASN A 276 -18.19 29.09 17.91
C ASN A 276 -16.96 29.20 16.99
N LEU A 277 -16.81 28.26 16.05
CA LEU A 277 -15.65 28.17 15.17
C LEU A 277 -15.65 29.32 14.13
N PRO A 278 -14.49 29.91 13.80
CA PRO A 278 -14.34 30.92 12.75
C PRO A 278 -14.35 30.22 11.36
N VAL A 279 -15.49 29.67 10.96
CA VAL A 279 -15.64 28.76 9.82
C VAL A 279 -15.07 29.32 8.54
N SER A 280 -15.31 30.60 8.21
CA SER A 280 -14.80 31.21 6.97
C SER A 280 -13.27 31.26 6.88
N ILE A 281 -12.57 31.25 8.03
CA ILE A 281 -11.11 31.16 8.08
C ILE A 281 -10.69 29.70 7.94
N LEU A 282 -11.40 28.79 8.64
CA LEU A 282 -11.09 27.37 8.61
C LEU A 282 -11.32 26.77 7.22
N ASP A 283 -12.38 27.18 6.51
CA ASP A 283 -12.64 26.74 5.14
C ASP A 283 -11.51 27.13 4.17
N LYS A 284 -10.93 28.33 4.31
CA LYS A 284 -9.74 28.70 3.53
C LYS A 284 -8.54 27.81 3.81
N ILE A 285 -8.37 27.40 5.07
CA ILE A 285 -7.29 26.47 5.43
C ILE A 285 -7.56 25.09 4.83
N VAL A 286 -8.83 24.64 4.79
CA VAL A 286 -9.23 23.42 4.10
C VAL A 286 -8.87 23.49 2.62
N ASP A 287 -9.26 24.58 1.93
CA ASP A 287 -8.92 24.80 0.51
C ASP A 287 -7.41 24.77 0.26
N ASP A 288 -6.62 25.42 1.12
CA ASP A 288 -5.15 25.43 1.02
C ASP A 288 -4.55 24.03 1.24
N ILE A 289 -5.11 23.23 2.16
CA ILE A 289 -4.68 21.85 2.40
C ILE A 289 -5.02 20.96 1.20
N VAL A 290 -6.27 21.01 0.72
CA VAL A 290 -6.74 20.23 -0.44
C VAL A 290 -5.87 20.53 -1.64
N LYS A 291 -5.67 21.81 -1.97
CA LYS A 291 -4.79 22.24 -3.05
C LYS A 291 -3.37 21.69 -2.89
N ALA A 292 -2.79 21.76 -1.69
CA ALA A 292 -1.44 21.28 -1.45
C ALA A 292 -1.32 19.76 -1.56
N LEU A 293 -2.39 19.01 -1.23
CA LEU A 293 -2.46 17.55 -1.40
C LEU A 293 -2.56 17.17 -2.88
N ASP A 294 -3.44 17.85 -3.64
CA ASP A 294 -3.62 17.62 -5.07
C ASP A 294 -2.36 17.96 -5.89
N GLU A 295 -1.59 18.96 -5.45
CA GLU A 295 -0.33 19.36 -6.07
C GLU A 295 0.89 18.54 -5.58
N GLY A 296 0.72 17.59 -4.64
CA GLY A 296 1.82 16.83 -4.03
C GLY A 296 2.82 17.71 -3.28
N SER A 297 2.35 18.86 -2.77
CA SER A 297 3.19 19.88 -2.16
C SER A 297 2.91 20.09 -0.66
N PHE A 298 2.21 19.14 -0.03
CA PHE A 298 1.80 19.25 1.37
C PHE A 298 2.98 19.50 2.32
N ASN A 299 2.84 20.57 3.12
CA ASN A 299 3.80 20.90 4.15
C ASN A 299 3.09 21.55 5.34
N ALA A 300 2.98 20.84 6.45
CA ALA A 300 2.26 21.28 7.64
C ALA A 300 2.78 22.59 8.22
N ASN A 301 4.10 22.88 8.14
CA ASN A 301 4.70 24.10 8.64
C ASN A 301 4.35 25.30 7.76
N LYS A 302 4.35 25.13 6.42
CA LYS A 302 3.93 26.21 5.50
C LYS A 302 2.45 26.55 5.66
N LEU A 303 1.62 25.54 5.92
CA LEU A 303 0.19 25.66 6.17
C LEU A 303 -0.13 26.12 7.62
N LEU A 304 0.88 26.33 8.44
CA LEU A 304 0.77 26.80 9.83
C LEU A 304 -0.18 25.95 10.69
N LEU A 305 -0.25 24.63 10.44
CA LEU A 305 -1.16 23.72 11.12
C LEU A 305 -0.88 23.58 12.63
N ASP A 306 0.32 23.92 13.09
CA ASP A 306 0.68 23.98 14.50
C ASP A 306 0.01 25.12 15.28
N LYS A 307 -0.57 26.10 14.57
CA LYS A 307 -1.25 27.28 15.15
C LYS A 307 -2.77 27.14 15.24
N LEU A 308 -3.32 26.03 14.72
CA LEU A 308 -4.74 25.69 14.85
C LEU A 308 -5.01 24.99 16.17
#